data_677323ae1ed24245c70d016ae6041635
#
_entry.id   677323ae1ed24245c70d016ae6041635
#
_cell.length_a   1.000
_cell.length_b   1.000
_cell.length_c   1.000
_cell.angle_alpha   90.00
_cell.angle_beta   90.00
_cell.angle_gamma   90.00
#
_symmetry.space_group_name_H-M   'P 1'
#
loop_
_entity.id
_entity.type
_entity.pdbx_description
1 polymer ?
#
loop_
_entity_poly.entity_id
_entity_poly.type
_entity_poly.pdbx_seq_one_letter_code
_entity_poly.pdbx_strand_id
1 'polypeptide(L)'
;MKEKGLFLLRQMLGPRADFRPGQWVAIEKLAMKRQRVLVVERTGWGKSIVYFLATKLLREQQAGFTLLISPLLALMRNQIQMAQRIGICAETINSSNREEWQRVEASLRANECDLLLISPERLNNPRFREFLGKLAGRVGLFVVDEVHCISDWGHDFRPDYQRIVRILHNLPKGVPVLGTTATANDRVVADVVAQLGSDLEIQRGPLVRPSLRLQNIHLADQSERLAWMAQNLGRMPGTGIIYCLTIADTERVANWLKAQGMQVEAYHSGSSDREELEQLLLDNEIKALVATVALGMGFDKPDLGFVVHFQRPGSVVAYYQQVGRAGRALDVAYGILMSGREDDEIQDYFIRSAFPPVRIMQEILEALERSEGLTRSEILSLVNVSYGMAEQALKLLEIDGAVAIDAGSRPMRYFRTLNPWKPDVERVERVTRLRREELAQMQAYVAHSGCLMEFLGQALNDREARPCGRCANCRGRGFSSNVPRGLVLQASEFIRGGSVPI
;
A
#
# COMPACT_ATOMS: atom_id res chain seq x y z
N MET A 1 25.03 -22.28 9.11
CA MET A 1 23.72 -21.65 9.02
C MET A 1 23.58 -20.77 7.78
N LYS A 2 24.53 -19.90 7.44
CA LYS A 2 24.48 -19.08 6.21
C LYS A 2 24.42 -19.93 4.93
N GLU A 3 25.21 -20.99 4.85
CA GLU A 3 25.19 -21.93 3.72
C GLU A 3 23.82 -22.62 3.56
N LYS A 4 23.19 -23.00 4.68
CA LYS A 4 21.83 -23.53 4.68
C LYS A 4 20.82 -22.50 4.23
N GLY A 5 20.93 -21.26 4.70
CA GLY A 5 20.11 -20.14 4.21
C GLY A 5 20.27 -19.91 2.71
N LEU A 6 21.50 -20.01 2.20
CA LEU A 6 21.77 -19.88 0.77
C LEU A 6 21.19 -21.05 -0.04
N PHE A 7 21.26 -22.26 0.50
CA PHE A 7 20.61 -23.44 -0.12
C PHE A 7 19.09 -23.22 -0.24
N LEU A 8 18.42 -22.81 0.83
CA LEU A 8 16.98 -22.49 0.82
C LEU A 8 16.64 -21.36 -0.15
N LEU A 9 17.46 -20.30 -0.19
CA LEU A 9 17.29 -19.19 -1.14
C LEU A 9 17.34 -19.71 -2.59
N ARG A 10 18.30 -20.59 -2.91
CA ARG A 10 18.45 -21.17 -4.24
C ARG A 10 17.31 -22.13 -4.59
N GLN A 11 16.78 -22.84 -3.64
CA GLN A 11 15.60 -23.67 -3.82
C GLN A 11 14.36 -22.79 -4.15
N MET A 12 14.26 -21.61 -3.55
CA MET A 12 13.14 -20.68 -3.75
C MET A 12 13.22 -19.92 -5.09
N LEU A 13 14.41 -19.39 -5.43
CA LEU A 13 14.62 -18.44 -6.53
C LEU A 13 15.43 -18.99 -7.70
N GLY A 14 15.95 -20.22 -7.58
CA GLY A 14 16.78 -20.85 -8.59
C GLY A 14 18.28 -20.89 -8.24
N PRO A 15 19.06 -21.76 -8.91
CA PRO A 15 20.41 -22.14 -8.50
C PRO A 15 21.44 -21.01 -8.53
N ARG A 16 21.18 -19.92 -9.28
CA ARG A 16 22.07 -18.76 -9.37
C ARG A 16 21.75 -17.67 -8.32
N ALA A 17 20.73 -17.88 -7.49
CA ALA A 17 20.36 -16.88 -6.49
C ALA A 17 21.46 -16.73 -5.42
N ASP A 18 21.66 -15.47 -5.01
CA ASP A 18 22.52 -15.12 -3.89
C ASP A 18 21.85 -14.04 -3.03
N PHE A 19 22.28 -13.91 -1.78
CA PHE A 19 21.78 -12.89 -0.88
C PHE A 19 22.15 -11.49 -1.35
N ARG A 20 21.16 -10.62 -1.41
CA ARG A 20 21.41 -9.19 -1.56
C ARG A 20 22.03 -8.63 -0.27
N PRO A 21 22.79 -7.52 -0.37
CA PRO A 21 23.35 -6.87 0.82
C PRO A 21 22.29 -6.68 1.90
N GLY A 22 22.60 -7.04 3.14
CA GLY A 22 21.72 -6.93 4.29
C GLY A 22 20.72 -8.08 4.51
N GLN A 23 20.34 -8.87 3.48
CA GLN A 23 19.32 -9.92 3.66
C GLN A 23 19.74 -10.97 4.70
N TRP A 24 20.95 -11.52 4.57
CA TRP A 24 21.43 -12.51 5.55
C TRP A 24 21.57 -11.93 6.95
N VAL A 25 22.00 -10.68 7.07
CA VAL A 25 22.14 -9.98 8.36
C VAL A 25 20.79 -9.91 9.08
N ALA A 26 19.72 -9.55 8.38
CA ALA A 26 18.37 -9.51 8.95
C ALA A 26 17.91 -10.91 9.36
N ILE A 27 18.13 -11.95 8.52
CA ILE A 27 17.78 -13.34 8.82
C ILE A 27 18.53 -13.85 10.06
N GLU A 28 19.83 -13.59 10.15
CA GLU A 28 20.66 -13.99 11.28
C GLU A 28 20.19 -13.35 12.58
N LYS A 29 19.88 -12.04 12.57
CA LYS A 29 19.35 -11.32 13.73
C LYS A 29 18.05 -11.96 14.24
N LEU A 30 17.14 -12.30 13.34
CA LEU A 30 15.86 -12.92 13.69
C LEU A 30 16.02 -14.36 14.15
N ALA A 31 16.66 -15.21 13.34
CA ALA A 31 16.68 -16.66 13.55
C ALA A 31 17.72 -17.12 14.57
N MET A 32 18.84 -16.40 14.71
CA MET A 32 19.94 -16.79 15.60
C MET A 32 19.96 -15.97 16.89
N LYS A 33 19.78 -14.64 16.77
CA LYS A 33 19.88 -13.71 17.90
C LYS A 33 18.55 -13.40 18.56
N ARG A 34 17.44 -13.84 17.96
CA ARG A 34 16.07 -13.58 18.44
C ARG A 34 15.78 -12.09 18.67
N GLN A 35 16.37 -11.24 17.83
CA GLN A 35 16.25 -9.80 17.93
C GLN A 35 14.99 -9.28 17.25
N ARG A 36 14.63 -8.03 17.56
CA ARG A 36 13.62 -7.26 16.86
C ARG A 36 14.30 -6.42 15.78
N VAL A 37 13.80 -6.47 14.55
CA VAL A 37 14.43 -5.82 13.40
C VAL A 37 13.41 -5.06 12.59
N LEU A 38 13.74 -3.82 12.22
CA LEU A 38 13.02 -3.03 11.23
C LEU A 38 13.86 -2.97 9.95
N VAL A 39 13.35 -3.53 8.87
CA VAL A 39 13.98 -3.50 7.56
C VAL A 39 13.31 -2.44 6.69
N VAL A 40 14.06 -1.37 6.41
CA VAL A 40 13.66 -0.27 5.51
C VAL A 40 14.44 -0.42 4.22
N GLU A 41 13.83 -1.04 3.22
CA GLU A 41 14.48 -1.41 1.96
C GLU A 41 13.54 -1.18 0.78
N ARG A 42 14.08 -0.72 -0.34
CA ARG A 42 13.32 -0.47 -1.57
C ARG A 42 12.42 -1.64 -1.98
N THR A 43 11.34 -1.35 -2.69
CA THR A 43 10.52 -2.39 -3.33
C THR A 43 11.38 -3.25 -4.25
N GLY A 44 11.12 -4.57 -4.27
CA GLY A 44 11.91 -5.52 -5.06
C GLY A 44 13.26 -5.92 -4.45
N TRP A 45 13.66 -5.44 -3.25
CA TRP A 45 14.86 -5.91 -2.54
C TRP A 45 14.71 -7.36 -2.05
N GLY A 46 13.49 -7.84 -1.87
CA GLY A 46 13.22 -9.19 -1.39
C GLY A 46 13.00 -9.25 0.12
N LYS A 47 12.23 -8.31 0.67
CA LYS A 47 11.85 -8.30 2.10
C LYS A 47 11.15 -9.60 2.51
N SER A 48 10.32 -10.18 1.63
CA SER A 48 9.62 -11.44 1.87
C SER A 48 10.57 -12.64 2.08
N ILE A 49 11.70 -12.66 1.41
CA ILE A 49 12.72 -13.71 1.57
C ILE A 49 13.21 -13.77 3.01
N VAL A 50 13.34 -12.61 3.68
CA VAL A 50 13.83 -12.52 5.05
C VAL A 50 12.91 -13.30 6.00
N TYR A 51 11.60 -13.06 5.93
CA TYR A 51 10.68 -13.75 6.85
C TYR A 51 10.44 -15.20 6.46
N PHE A 52 10.47 -15.58 5.17
CA PHE A 52 10.36 -17.01 4.81
C PHE A 52 11.56 -17.82 5.31
N LEU A 53 12.78 -17.34 5.04
CA LEU A 53 13.96 -18.06 5.50
C LEU A 53 14.07 -18.04 7.03
N ALA A 54 13.75 -16.93 7.69
CA ALA A 54 13.73 -16.88 9.14
C ALA A 54 12.70 -17.87 9.71
N THR A 55 11.49 -17.95 9.15
CA THR A 55 10.47 -18.94 9.52
C THR A 55 11.03 -20.36 9.43
N LYS A 56 11.58 -20.74 8.26
CA LYS A 56 12.11 -22.09 8.05
C LYS A 56 13.20 -22.44 9.06
N LEU A 57 14.16 -21.55 9.26
CA LEU A 57 15.25 -21.77 10.20
C LEU A 57 14.78 -21.85 11.66
N LEU A 58 13.76 -21.06 12.03
CA LEU A 58 13.17 -21.07 13.36
C LEU A 58 12.35 -22.35 13.62
N ARG A 59 11.57 -22.78 12.63
CA ARG A 59 10.80 -24.04 12.72
C ARG A 59 11.70 -25.26 12.89
N GLU A 60 12.85 -25.30 12.23
CA GLU A 60 13.85 -26.35 12.42
C GLU A 60 14.49 -26.35 13.83
N GLN A 61 14.47 -25.17 14.49
CA GLN A 61 14.85 -25.07 15.91
C GLN A 61 13.66 -25.31 16.85
N GLN A 62 12.57 -25.90 16.34
CA GLN A 62 11.34 -26.17 17.09
C GLN A 62 10.64 -24.94 17.67
N ALA A 63 10.89 -23.76 17.10
CA ALA A 63 10.11 -22.58 17.42
C ALA A 63 8.66 -22.73 16.95
N GLY A 64 7.75 -21.95 17.53
CA GLY A 64 6.37 -21.91 17.12
C GLY A 64 6.17 -21.35 15.69
N PHE A 65 4.93 -21.19 15.28
CA PHE A 65 4.60 -20.68 13.95
C PHE A 65 4.93 -19.18 13.80
N THR A 66 5.12 -18.75 12.56
CA THR A 66 5.24 -17.34 12.22
C THR A 66 3.86 -16.71 12.02
N LEU A 67 3.57 -15.62 12.73
CA LEU A 67 2.40 -14.78 12.47
C LEU A 67 2.82 -13.60 11.59
N LEU A 68 2.36 -13.58 10.34
CA LEU A 68 2.60 -12.50 9.37
C LEU A 68 1.34 -11.67 9.19
N ILE A 69 1.42 -10.39 9.50
CA ILE A 69 0.37 -9.41 9.23
C ILE A 69 0.77 -8.62 7.99
N SER A 70 -0.05 -8.72 6.93
CA SER A 70 0.17 -8.01 5.67
C SER A 70 -1.15 -7.38 5.18
N PRO A 71 -1.13 -6.15 4.66
CA PRO A 71 -2.36 -5.43 4.28
C PRO A 71 -3.01 -5.95 3.00
N LEU A 72 -2.49 -7.03 2.38
CA LEU A 72 -2.76 -7.33 0.98
C LEU A 72 -3.11 -8.79 0.74
N LEU A 73 -4.40 -9.06 0.48
CA LEU A 73 -4.91 -10.39 0.13
C LEU A 73 -4.31 -10.94 -1.17
N ALA A 74 -4.11 -10.11 -2.20
CA ALA A 74 -3.54 -10.52 -3.47
C ALA A 74 -2.09 -11.01 -3.34
N LEU A 75 -1.28 -10.35 -2.51
CA LEU A 75 0.09 -10.81 -2.19
C LEU A 75 0.11 -12.14 -1.44
N MET A 76 -0.89 -12.43 -0.62
CA MET A 76 -0.89 -13.63 0.21
C MET A 76 -0.81 -14.90 -0.62
N ARG A 77 -1.47 -14.98 -1.78
CA ARG A 77 -1.41 -16.16 -2.68
C ARG A 77 0.01 -16.40 -3.19
N ASN A 78 0.65 -15.36 -3.72
CA ASN A 78 2.02 -15.46 -4.22
C ASN A 78 3.01 -15.78 -3.08
N GLN A 79 2.78 -15.20 -1.89
CA GLN A 79 3.59 -15.47 -0.71
C GLN A 79 3.48 -16.92 -0.24
N ILE A 80 2.26 -17.47 -0.24
CA ILE A 80 2.03 -18.89 0.10
C ILE A 80 2.76 -19.80 -0.90
N GLN A 81 2.64 -19.56 -2.20
CA GLN A 81 3.35 -20.34 -3.21
C GLN A 81 4.86 -20.28 -3.07
N MET A 82 5.40 -19.10 -2.77
CA MET A 82 6.84 -18.93 -2.52
C MET A 82 7.31 -19.68 -1.27
N ALA A 83 6.54 -19.64 -0.19
CA ALA A 83 6.83 -20.35 1.05
C ALA A 83 6.85 -21.88 0.83
N GLN A 84 5.87 -22.39 0.07
CA GLN A 84 5.75 -23.82 -0.25
C GLN A 84 6.96 -24.36 -1.00
N ARG A 85 7.67 -23.55 -1.81
CA ARG A 85 8.89 -23.98 -2.53
C ARG A 85 10.02 -24.46 -1.61
N ILE A 86 10.06 -23.96 -0.38
CA ILE A 86 11.03 -24.38 0.65
C ILE A 86 10.41 -25.24 1.76
N GLY A 87 9.24 -25.82 1.46
CA GLY A 87 8.54 -26.74 2.38
C GLY A 87 8.02 -26.05 3.64
N ILE A 88 7.56 -24.80 3.55
CA ILE A 88 6.81 -24.13 4.62
C ILE A 88 5.32 -24.37 4.37
N CYS A 89 4.63 -24.91 5.37
CA CYS A 89 3.18 -24.99 5.42
C CYS A 89 2.62 -23.60 5.76
N ALA A 90 2.22 -22.87 4.72
CA ALA A 90 1.68 -21.50 4.86
C ALA A 90 0.17 -21.50 4.67
N GLU A 91 -0.55 -20.90 5.61
CA GLU A 91 -2.00 -20.82 5.65
C GLU A 91 -2.46 -19.34 5.76
N THR A 92 -3.69 -19.08 5.34
CA THR A 92 -4.30 -17.75 5.48
C THR A 92 -5.72 -17.83 6.01
N ILE A 93 -6.12 -16.81 6.76
CA ILE A 93 -7.49 -16.61 7.22
C ILE A 93 -7.97 -15.23 6.76
N ASN A 94 -8.85 -15.20 5.78
CA ASN A 94 -9.40 -13.98 5.21
C ASN A 94 -10.90 -14.11 4.88
N SER A 95 -11.52 -13.11 4.29
CA SER A 95 -12.96 -13.12 3.97
C SER A 95 -13.34 -14.05 2.84
N SER A 96 -12.41 -14.38 1.94
CA SER A 96 -12.68 -15.22 0.76
C SER A 96 -12.56 -16.73 1.03
N ASN A 97 -11.93 -17.16 2.15
CA ASN A 97 -11.74 -18.57 2.47
C ASN A 97 -12.43 -19.01 3.77
N ARG A 98 -13.64 -18.51 4.03
CA ARG A 98 -14.38 -18.78 5.28
C ARG A 98 -14.59 -20.25 5.58
N GLU A 99 -14.75 -21.07 4.56
CA GLU A 99 -14.98 -22.51 4.68
C GLU A 99 -13.75 -23.24 5.24
N GLU A 100 -12.55 -22.69 5.01
CA GLU A 100 -11.29 -23.29 5.48
C GLU A 100 -10.87 -22.89 6.88
N TRP A 101 -11.53 -21.90 7.50
CA TRP A 101 -11.10 -21.35 8.80
C TRP A 101 -10.95 -22.40 9.88
N GLN A 102 -11.93 -23.32 9.99
CA GLN A 102 -11.90 -24.39 11.01
C GLN A 102 -10.70 -25.33 10.79
N ARG A 103 -10.40 -25.65 9.54
CA ARG A 103 -9.23 -26.46 9.16
C ARG A 103 -7.92 -25.76 9.55
N VAL A 104 -7.78 -24.49 9.19
CA VAL A 104 -6.58 -23.70 9.52
C VAL A 104 -6.43 -23.53 11.05
N GLU A 105 -7.51 -23.30 11.78
CA GLU A 105 -7.48 -23.25 13.25
C GLU A 105 -7.05 -24.59 13.87
N ALA A 106 -7.49 -25.70 13.32
CA ALA A 106 -7.07 -27.04 13.78
C ALA A 106 -5.58 -27.28 13.50
N SER A 107 -5.10 -26.96 12.30
CA SER A 107 -3.69 -27.07 11.91
C SER A 107 -2.77 -26.23 12.82
N LEU A 108 -3.19 -25.00 13.17
CA LEU A 108 -2.46 -24.17 14.14
C LEU A 108 -2.39 -24.79 15.54
N ARG A 109 -3.51 -25.40 16.01
CA ARG A 109 -3.53 -26.11 17.29
C ARG A 109 -2.66 -27.36 17.28
N ALA A 110 -2.62 -28.05 16.15
CA ALA A 110 -1.77 -29.24 15.96
C ALA A 110 -0.28 -28.90 15.73
N ASN A 111 0.07 -27.61 15.58
CA ASN A 111 1.42 -27.12 15.23
C ASN A 111 1.91 -27.59 13.85
N GLU A 112 0.99 -27.86 12.93
CA GLU A 112 1.24 -28.26 11.54
C GLU A 112 1.39 -27.07 10.60
N CYS A 113 0.89 -25.89 10.97
CA CYS A 113 1.07 -24.65 10.24
C CYS A 113 2.38 -23.97 10.65
N ASP A 114 3.23 -23.63 9.67
CA ASP A 114 4.50 -22.94 9.90
C ASP A 114 4.37 -21.42 9.83
N LEU A 115 3.45 -20.94 8.98
CA LEU A 115 3.26 -19.53 8.71
C LEU A 115 1.76 -19.21 8.54
N LEU A 116 1.23 -18.39 9.42
CA LEU A 116 -0.13 -17.84 9.30
C LEU A 116 -0.07 -16.43 8.75
N LEU A 117 -0.69 -16.21 7.58
CA LEU A 117 -0.87 -14.88 6.98
C LEU A 117 -2.27 -14.37 7.30
N ILE A 118 -2.33 -13.14 7.81
CA ILE A 118 -3.61 -12.46 8.05
C ILE A 118 -3.56 -11.00 7.59
N SER A 119 -4.73 -10.46 7.23
CA SER A 119 -4.87 -9.03 7.05
C SER A 119 -5.12 -8.32 8.38
N PRO A 120 -4.74 -7.04 8.52
CA PRO A 120 -5.00 -6.26 9.73
C PRO A 120 -6.49 -6.17 10.08
N GLU A 121 -7.35 -6.10 9.05
CA GLU A 121 -8.81 -6.04 9.21
C GLU A 121 -9.36 -7.31 9.90
N ARG A 122 -8.65 -8.43 9.78
CA ARG A 122 -9.03 -9.67 10.48
C ARG A 122 -9.00 -9.51 11.99
N LEU A 123 -8.16 -8.63 12.50
CA LEU A 123 -8.07 -8.31 13.92
C LEU A 123 -9.28 -7.54 14.45
N ASN A 124 -10.21 -7.12 13.58
CA ASN A 124 -11.48 -6.51 13.98
C ASN A 124 -12.47 -7.56 14.52
N ASN A 125 -12.31 -8.83 14.16
CA ASN A 125 -13.16 -9.90 14.61
C ASN A 125 -12.84 -10.32 16.06
N PRO A 126 -13.73 -10.14 17.03
CA PRO A 126 -13.47 -10.46 18.46
C PRO A 126 -13.14 -11.95 18.68
N ARG A 127 -13.90 -12.85 18.02
CA ARG A 127 -13.68 -14.29 18.14
C ARG A 127 -12.29 -14.71 17.62
N PHE A 128 -11.84 -14.09 16.52
CA PHE A 128 -10.52 -14.36 16.00
C PHE A 128 -9.41 -13.83 16.93
N ARG A 129 -9.61 -12.65 17.52
CA ARG A 129 -8.66 -12.12 18.52
C ARG A 129 -8.53 -13.02 19.74
N GLU A 130 -9.65 -13.53 20.25
CA GLU A 130 -9.65 -14.47 21.37
C GLU A 130 -8.91 -15.76 21.00
N PHE A 131 -9.18 -16.30 19.82
CA PHE A 131 -8.48 -17.46 19.29
C PHE A 131 -6.97 -17.24 19.20
N LEU A 132 -6.55 -16.11 18.60
CA LEU A 132 -5.14 -15.74 18.47
C LEU A 132 -4.47 -15.51 19.83
N GLY A 133 -5.19 -14.93 20.78
CA GLY A 133 -4.73 -14.74 22.15
C GLY A 133 -4.37 -16.08 22.84
N LYS A 134 -5.15 -17.13 22.60
CA LYS A 134 -4.87 -18.49 23.11
C LYS A 134 -3.63 -19.13 22.47
N LEU A 135 -3.26 -18.68 21.28
CA LEU A 135 -2.08 -19.16 20.54
C LEU A 135 -0.84 -18.26 20.68
N ALA A 136 -0.96 -17.13 21.37
CA ALA A 136 0.14 -16.15 21.50
C ALA A 136 1.45 -16.81 22.02
N GLY A 137 1.36 -17.75 22.96
CA GLY A 137 2.50 -18.52 23.48
C GLY A 137 3.17 -19.47 22.48
N ARG A 138 2.57 -19.69 21.32
CA ARG A 138 3.09 -20.54 20.25
C ARG A 138 3.65 -19.77 19.06
N VAL A 139 3.67 -18.45 19.13
CA VAL A 139 4.26 -17.61 18.07
C VAL A 139 5.78 -17.68 18.19
N GLY A 140 6.46 -18.14 17.15
CA GLY A 140 7.91 -18.24 17.05
C GLY A 140 8.58 -17.05 16.36
N LEU A 141 7.84 -16.34 15.51
CA LEU A 141 8.25 -15.10 14.84
C LEU A 141 7.02 -14.25 14.58
N PHE A 142 7.11 -12.96 14.85
CA PHE A 142 6.07 -11.99 14.55
C PHE A 142 6.52 -11.05 13.43
N VAL A 143 5.75 -10.97 12.36
CA VAL A 143 6.09 -10.16 11.19
C VAL A 143 4.98 -9.16 10.89
N VAL A 144 5.35 -7.92 10.71
CA VAL A 144 4.48 -6.83 10.24
C VAL A 144 5.03 -6.30 8.92
N ASP A 145 4.37 -6.70 7.83
CA ASP A 145 4.70 -6.18 6.51
C ASP A 145 4.01 -4.83 6.29
N GLU A 146 4.64 -3.97 5.48
CA GLU A 146 4.25 -2.57 5.28
C GLU A 146 3.98 -1.84 6.62
N VAL A 147 4.93 -2.00 7.54
CA VAL A 147 4.80 -1.53 8.92
C VAL A 147 4.59 0.00 9.04
N HIS A 148 4.88 0.77 7.99
CA HIS A 148 4.57 2.19 7.93
C HIS A 148 3.08 2.51 8.10
N CYS A 149 2.18 1.53 7.80
CA CYS A 149 0.75 1.66 8.01
C CYS A 149 0.35 1.75 9.51
N ILE A 150 1.24 1.40 10.44
CA ILE A 150 1.00 1.50 11.87
C ILE A 150 1.14 2.95 12.38
N SER A 151 1.91 3.75 11.65
CA SER A 151 2.23 5.12 12.02
C SER A 151 1.13 6.09 11.57
N ASP A 152 0.68 6.96 12.47
CA ASP A 152 -0.19 8.09 12.14
C ASP A 152 0.47 9.05 11.12
N TRP A 153 1.79 9.01 11.01
CA TRP A 153 2.61 9.78 10.07
C TRP A 153 2.86 9.05 8.74
N GLY A 154 2.38 7.79 8.64
CA GLY A 154 2.47 7.01 7.41
C GLY A 154 1.46 7.52 6.37
N HIS A 155 1.88 7.61 5.11
CA HIS A 155 1.02 8.03 4.00
C HIS A 155 -0.19 7.11 3.76
N ASP A 156 -0.17 5.90 4.29
CA ASP A 156 -1.25 4.90 4.21
C ASP A 156 -1.61 4.39 5.61
N PHE A 157 -1.83 5.32 6.55
CA PHE A 157 -2.25 4.98 7.89
C PHE A 157 -3.54 4.15 7.87
N ARG A 158 -3.49 2.99 8.54
CA ARG A 158 -4.64 2.11 8.70
C ARG A 158 -4.92 1.89 10.18
N PRO A 159 -6.07 2.35 10.68
CA PRO A 159 -6.43 2.21 12.08
C PRO A 159 -6.37 0.77 12.61
N ASP A 160 -6.61 -0.20 11.72
CA ASP A 160 -6.56 -1.63 12.06
C ASP A 160 -5.16 -2.08 12.51
N TYR A 161 -4.10 -1.39 12.07
CA TYR A 161 -2.72 -1.65 12.49
C TYR A 161 -2.45 -1.30 13.95
N GLN A 162 -3.18 -0.38 14.56
CA GLN A 162 -3.03 -0.08 16.00
C GLN A 162 -3.35 -1.29 16.89
N ARG A 163 -4.18 -2.21 16.40
CA ARG A 163 -4.47 -3.47 17.10
C ARG A 163 -3.29 -4.43 17.13
N ILE A 164 -2.36 -4.29 16.19
CA ILE A 164 -1.12 -5.08 16.12
C ILE A 164 -0.27 -4.87 17.38
N VAL A 165 -0.20 -3.64 17.86
CA VAL A 165 0.55 -3.29 19.08
C VAL A 165 0.04 -4.05 20.29
N ARG A 166 -1.28 -4.23 20.40
CA ARG A 166 -1.89 -5.03 21.49
C ARG A 166 -1.51 -6.51 21.41
N ILE A 167 -1.41 -7.07 20.20
CA ILE A 167 -0.95 -8.45 20.02
C ILE A 167 0.51 -8.57 20.45
N LEU A 168 1.35 -7.62 20.02
CA LEU A 168 2.77 -7.59 20.36
C LEU A 168 3.01 -7.62 21.87
N HIS A 169 2.21 -6.87 22.65
CA HIS A 169 2.29 -6.85 24.11
C HIS A 169 1.94 -8.19 24.77
N ASN A 170 1.15 -9.03 24.09
CA ASN A 170 0.74 -10.34 24.58
C ASN A 170 1.69 -11.48 24.15
N LEU A 171 2.70 -11.19 23.31
CA LEU A 171 3.67 -12.19 22.89
C LEU A 171 4.67 -12.51 24.03
N PRO A 172 5.15 -13.75 24.10
CA PRO A 172 6.21 -14.12 25.04
C PRO A 172 7.46 -13.26 24.86
N LYS A 173 8.16 -13.00 25.96
CA LYS A 173 9.48 -12.36 25.90
C LYS A 173 10.44 -13.22 25.06
N GLY A 174 11.22 -12.57 24.19
CA GLY A 174 12.19 -13.25 23.32
C GLY A 174 11.64 -13.77 21.99
N VAL A 175 10.36 -13.53 21.67
CA VAL A 175 9.86 -13.73 20.30
C VAL A 175 10.47 -12.64 19.40
N PRO A 176 11.23 -13.04 18.34
CA PRO A 176 11.74 -12.08 17.37
C PRO A 176 10.62 -11.37 16.64
N VAL A 177 10.82 -10.10 16.31
CA VAL A 177 9.86 -9.25 15.59
C VAL A 177 10.52 -8.69 14.35
N LEU A 178 9.85 -8.77 13.23
CA LEU A 178 10.28 -8.16 11.99
C LEU A 178 9.23 -7.15 11.50
N GLY A 179 9.62 -5.89 11.41
CA GLY A 179 8.89 -4.89 10.64
C GLY A 179 9.53 -4.75 9.26
N THR A 180 8.75 -4.71 8.19
CA THR A 180 9.24 -4.45 6.84
C THR A 180 8.52 -3.29 6.20
N THR A 181 9.25 -2.42 5.48
CA THR A 181 8.67 -1.34 4.69
C THR A 181 9.62 -0.91 3.57
N ALA A 182 9.07 -0.31 2.53
CA ALA A 182 9.85 0.33 1.46
C ALA A 182 9.97 1.84 1.63
N THR A 183 9.17 2.45 2.49
CA THR A 183 8.97 3.90 2.54
C THR A 183 8.75 4.36 3.97
N ALA A 184 9.80 4.43 4.74
CA ALA A 184 9.75 5.03 6.07
C ALA A 184 10.81 6.11 6.20
N ASN A 185 10.39 7.37 6.31
CA ASN A 185 11.24 8.46 6.72
C ASN A 185 11.53 8.35 8.23
N ASP A 186 12.39 9.21 8.76
CA ASP A 186 12.81 9.13 10.16
C ASP A 186 11.64 9.33 11.15
N ARG A 187 10.62 10.12 10.79
CA ARG A 187 9.40 10.29 11.62
C ARG A 187 8.61 8.99 11.74
N VAL A 188 8.38 8.34 10.60
CA VAL A 188 7.68 7.03 10.55
C VAL A 188 8.48 5.98 11.30
N VAL A 189 9.80 5.96 11.15
CA VAL A 189 10.68 5.04 11.89
C VAL A 189 10.60 5.26 13.38
N ALA A 190 10.66 6.52 13.84
CA ALA A 190 10.56 6.85 15.27
C ALA A 190 9.21 6.39 15.87
N ASP A 191 8.12 6.58 15.13
CA ASP A 191 6.78 6.15 15.55
C ASP A 191 6.66 4.62 15.59
N VAL A 192 7.18 3.93 14.57
CA VAL A 192 7.23 2.46 14.54
C VAL A 192 8.05 1.92 15.72
N VAL A 193 9.19 2.52 16.04
CA VAL A 193 10.02 2.16 17.20
C VAL A 193 9.27 2.37 18.50
N ALA A 194 8.56 3.50 18.65
CA ALA A 194 7.76 3.75 19.83
C ALA A 194 6.65 2.71 20.04
N GLN A 195 6.08 2.19 18.95
CA GLN A 195 4.98 1.23 19.00
C GLN A 195 5.43 -0.23 19.08
N LEU A 196 6.50 -0.61 18.37
CA LEU A 196 7.00 -2.00 18.32
C LEU A 196 8.07 -2.30 19.38
N GLY A 197 8.63 -1.29 20.02
CA GLY A 197 9.61 -1.40 21.09
C GLY A 197 10.93 -0.70 20.80
N SER A 198 11.53 -0.14 21.85
CA SER A 198 12.78 0.63 21.77
C SER A 198 14.03 -0.24 21.49
N ASP A 199 13.91 -1.58 21.59
CA ASP A 199 14.92 -2.57 21.26
C ASP A 199 14.91 -2.97 19.77
N LEU A 200 14.11 -2.28 18.94
CA LEU A 200 13.99 -2.51 17.51
C LEU A 200 15.25 -2.04 16.77
N GLU A 201 16.00 -2.97 16.19
CA GLU A 201 17.22 -2.67 15.45
C GLU A 201 16.88 -2.26 14.01
N ILE A 202 17.30 -1.09 13.58
CA ILE A 202 16.94 -0.53 12.28
C ILE A 202 18.00 -0.90 11.26
N GLN A 203 17.61 -1.59 10.21
CA GLN A 203 18.41 -1.86 9.03
C GLN A 203 17.83 -1.10 7.84
N ARG A 204 18.59 -0.16 7.31
CA ARG A 204 18.19 0.69 6.20
C ARG A 204 19.20 0.56 5.06
N GLY A 205 18.72 0.29 3.84
CA GLY A 205 19.54 0.26 2.64
C GLY A 205 19.24 1.42 1.69
N PRO A 206 20.02 1.52 0.60
CA PRO A 206 19.88 2.60 -0.38
C PRO A 206 18.55 2.47 -1.16
N LEU A 207 17.90 3.60 -1.35
CA LEU A 207 16.62 3.67 -2.05
C LEU A 207 16.79 3.90 -3.57
N VAL A 208 17.99 4.18 -4.02
CA VAL A 208 18.29 4.41 -5.45
C VAL A 208 17.92 3.18 -6.29
N ARG A 209 17.20 3.42 -7.39
CA ARG A 209 16.79 2.42 -8.37
C ARG A 209 17.54 2.62 -9.70
N PRO A 210 18.58 1.81 -9.98
CA PRO A 210 19.41 1.99 -11.19
C PRO A 210 18.64 1.83 -12.51
N SER A 211 17.58 1.05 -12.53
CA SER A 211 16.74 0.82 -13.71
C SER A 211 15.79 2.00 -14.03
N LEU A 212 15.41 2.81 -13.03
CA LEU A 212 14.42 3.86 -13.21
C LEU A 212 14.98 5.12 -13.88
N ARG A 213 14.28 5.58 -14.91
CA ARG A 213 14.47 6.86 -15.58
C ARG A 213 13.28 7.75 -15.27
N LEU A 214 13.45 8.65 -14.31
CA LEU A 214 12.41 9.57 -13.86
C LEU A 214 12.33 10.79 -14.74
N GLN A 215 11.12 11.26 -15.00
CA GLN A 215 10.87 12.52 -15.70
C GLN A 215 9.57 13.17 -15.16
N ASN A 216 9.64 14.47 -14.87
CA ASN A 216 8.49 15.30 -14.62
C ASN A 216 8.13 16.06 -15.89
N ILE A 217 6.84 16.10 -16.25
CA ILE A 217 6.32 16.76 -17.44
C ILE A 217 5.16 17.65 -17.03
N HIS A 218 5.29 18.94 -17.27
CA HIS A 218 4.18 19.89 -17.05
C HIS A 218 3.34 19.99 -18.31
N LEU A 219 2.04 19.75 -18.17
CA LEU A 219 1.02 19.86 -19.22
C LEU A 219 -0.14 20.67 -18.66
N ALA A 220 -0.60 21.67 -19.41
CA ALA A 220 -1.47 22.72 -18.88
C ALA A 220 -2.81 22.18 -18.37
N ASP A 221 -3.38 21.20 -19.07
CA ASP A 221 -4.71 20.64 -18.78
C ASP A 221 -4.83 19.14 -19.12
N GLN A 222 -5.99 18.57 -18.85
CA GLN A 222 -6.28 17.17 -19.14
C GLN A 222 -6.22 16.82 -20.63
N SER A 223 -6.57 17.75 -21.53
CA SER A 223 -6.56 17.50 -22.98
C SER A 223 -5.13 17.31 -23.46
N GLU A 224 -4.20 18.14 -22.99
CA GLU A 224 -2.78 17.98 -23.30
C GLU A 224 -2.21 16.66 -22.74
N ARG A 225 -2.61 16.27 -21.52
CA ARG A 225 -2.18 14.99 -20.93
C ARG A 225 -2.70 13.79 -21.71
N LEU A 226 -3.97 13.78 -22.07
CA LEU A 226 -4.58 12.73 -22.89
C LEU A 226 -3.88 12.63 -24.26
N ALA A 227 -3.66 13.75 -24.90
CA ALA A 227 -2.95 13.81 -26.19
C ALA A 227 -1.50 13.32 -26.05
N TRP A 228 -0.79 13.72 -25.00
CA TRP A 228 0.55 13.26 -24.72
C TRP A 228 0.60 11.73 -24.51
N MET A 229 -0.35 11.18 -23.75
CA MET A 229 -0.47 9.75 -23.53
C MET A 229 -0.65 8.99 -24.86
N ALA A 230 -1.57 9.45 -25.71
CA ALA A 230 -1.83 8.84 -27.02
C ALA A 230 -0.58 8.84 -27.91
N GLN A 231 0.20 9.94 -27.86
CA GLN A 231 1.44 10.08 -28.65
C GLN A 231 2.60 9.18 -28.17
N ASN A 232 2.72 8.98 -26.84
CA ASN A 232 3.94 8.45 -26.26
C ASN A 232 3.82 7.05 -25.65
N LEU A 233 2.60 6.59 -25.26
CA LEU A 233 2.42 5.32 -24.58
C LEU A 233 2.95 4.12 -25.39
N GLY A 234 2.72 4.11 -26.71
CA GLY A 234 3.23 3.05 -27.60
C GLY A 234 4.76 3.00 -27.70
N ARG A 235 5.44 4.10 -27.38
CA ARG A 235 6.92 4.21 -27.42
C ARG A 235 7.59 3.74 -26.13
N MET A 236 6.84 3.52 -25.05
CA MET A 236 7.36 3.02 -23.80
C MET A 236 7.59 1.51 -23.88
N PRO A 237 8.67 0.97 -23.27
CA PRO A 237 8.98 -0.45 -23.35
C PRO A 237 8.01 -1.28 -22.53
N GLY A 238 7.69 -2.49 -23.03
CA GLY A 238 6.88 -3.47 -22.31
C GLY A 238 5.48 -2.97 -21.94
N THR A 239 5.00 -3.41 -20.80
CA THR A 239 3.71 -3.05 -20.22
C THR A 239 3.88 -2.16 -19.00
N GLY A 240 2.82 -1.48 -18.56
CA GLY A 240 2.92 -0.54 -17.44
C GLY A 240 1.62 -0.25 -16.72
N ILE A 241 1.72 0.70 -15.79
CA ILE A 241 0.58 1.21 -15.01
C ILE A 241 0.47 2.72 -15.22
N ILE A 242 -0.75 3.20 -15.41
CA ILE A 242 -1.08 4.62 -15.48
C ILE A 242 -1.91 4.96 -14.27
N TYR A 243 -1.38 5.73 -13.32
CA TYR A 243 -2.08 6.12 -12.10
C TYR A 243 -2.89 7.39 -12.31
N CYS A 244 -4.17 7.31 -11.93
CA CYS A 244 -5.11 8.43 -11.84
C CYS A 244 -5.58 8.62 -10.39
N LEU A 245 -5.97 9.83 -10.03
CA LEU A 245 -6.43 10.16 -8.66
C LEU A 245 -7.87 9.71 -8.42
N THR A 246 -8.73 9.73 -9.45
CA THR A 246 -10.16 9.43 -9.33
C THR A 246 -10.58 8.27 -10.21
N ILE A 247 -11.67 7.62 -9.86
CA ILE A 247 -12.30 6.58 -10.69
C ILE A 247 -12.71 7.16 -12.05
N ALA A 248 -13.32 8.35 -12.04
CA ALA A 248 -13.76 9.03 -13.26
C ALA A 248 -12.60 9.29 -14.24
N ASP A 249 -11.45 9.73 -13.73
CA ASP A 249 -10.27 9.93 -14.57
C ASP A 249 -9.68 8.60 -15.06
N THR A 250 -9.72 7.55 -14.24
CA THR A 250 -9.29 6.20 -14.63
C THR A 250 -10.08 5.72 -15.85
N GLU A 251 -11.40 5.82 -15.78
CA GLU A 251 -12.28 5.45 -16.89
C GLU A 251 -12.08 6.35 -18.13
N ARG A 252 -11.97 7.65 -17.92
CA ARG A 252 -11.75 8.62 -19.00
C ARG A 252 -10.44 8.34 -19.76
N VAL A 253 -9.35 8.15 -19.04
CA VAL A 253 -8.04 7.88 -19.65
C VAL A 253 -8.04 6.53 -20.37
N ALA A 254 -8.63 5.48 -19.76
CA ALA A 254 -8.74 4.18 -20.41
C ALA A 254 -9.56 4.25 -21.70
N ASN A 255 -10.74 4.87 -21.67
CA ASN A 255 -11.61 5.00 -22.83
C ASN A 255 -10.96 5.85 -23.94
N TRP A 256 -10.27 6.92 -23.60
CA TRP A 256 -9.50 7.70 -24.58
C TRP A 256 -8.43 6.87 -25.27
N LEU A 257 -7.62 6.14 -24.50
CA LEU A 257 -6.54 5.33 -25.05
C LEU A 257 -7.07 4.16 -25.90
N LYS A 258 -8.20 3.55 -25.50
CA LYS A 258 -8.92 2.53 -26.32
C LYS A 258 -9.40 3.14 -27.65
N ALA A 259 -9.96 4.34 -27.64
CA ALA A 259 -10.36 5.06 -28.84
C ALA A 259 -9.17 5.37 -29.78
N GLN A 260 -7.95 5.47 -29.23
CA GLN A 260 -6.69 5.61 -29.99
C GLN A 260 -6.10 4.25 -30.40
N GLY A 261 -6.83 3.13 -30.26
CA GLY A 261 -6.41 1.79 -30.67
C GLY A 261 -5.45 1.09 -29.73
N MET A 262 -5.30 1.56 -28.47
CA MET A 262 -4.41 0.95 -27.48
C MET A 262 -5.15 -0.09 -26.64
N GLN A 263 -4.51 -1.21 -26.37
CA GLN A 263 -5.00 -2.24 -25.45
C GLN A 263 -4.70 -1.84 -24.01
N VAL A 264 -5.65 -1.22 -23.36
CA VAL A 264 -5.57 -0.79 -21.95
C VAL A 264 -6.88 -1.08 -21.25
N GLU A 265 -6.85 -1.31 -19.94
CA GLU A 265 -8.04 -1.54 -19.13
C GLU A 265 -8.07 -0.61 -17.91
N ALA A 266 -9.29 -0.26 -17.47
CA ALA A 266 -9.51 0.51 -16.24
C ALA A 266 -9.53 -0.41 -15.03
N TYR A 267 -8.84 -0.01 -13.96
CA TYR A 267 -8.73 -0.77 -12.71
C TYR A 267 -8.97 0.13 -11.49
N HIS A 268 -10.05 -0.12 -10.76
CA HIS A 268 -10.40 0.65 -9.56
C HIS A 268 -11.23 -0.20 -8.57
N SER A 269 -11.62 0.37 -7.45
CA SER A 269 -12.38 -0.34 -6.41
C SER A 269 -13.74 -0.87 -6.88
N GLY A 270 -14.33 -0.28 -7.91
CA GLY A 270 -15.59 -0.69 -8.53
C GLY A 270 -15.44 -1.69 -9.67
N SER A 271 -14.23 -2.07 -10.09
CA SER A 271 -14.01 -3.07 -11.14
C SER A 271 -14.42 -4.46 -10.64
N SER A 272 -15.23 -5.21 -11.45
CA SER A 272 -15.77 -6.54 -11.11
C SER A 272 -14.68 -7.60 -11.09
N ASP A 273 -13.86 -7.65 -12.14
CA ASP A 273 -12.96 -8.77 -12.42
C ASP A 273 -11.48 -8.39 -12.25
N ARG A 274 -11.15 -7.84 -11.06
CA ARG A 274 -9.81 -7.33 -10.77
C ARG A 274 -8.71 -8.37 -10.94
N GLU A 275 -8.96 -9.63 -10.58
CA GLU A 275 -7.99 -10.71 -10.72
C GLU A 275 -7.70 -11.01 -12.21
N GLU A 276 -8.71 -10.97 -13.06
CA GLU A 276 -8.56 -11.15 -14.52
C GLU A 276 -7.76 -9.98 -15.12
N LEU A 277 -8.09 -8.74 -14.75
CA LEU A 277 -7.36 -7.55 -15.22
C LEU A 277 -5.88 -7.57 -14.81
N GLU A 278 -5.59 -8.00 -13.59
CA GLU A 278 -4.21 -8.19 -13.13
C GLU A 278 -3.51 -9.27 -13.95
N GLN A 279 -4.19 -10.38 -14.26
CA GLN A 279 -3.64 -11.47 -15.06
C GLN A 279 -3.33 -11.03 -16.49
N LEU A 280 -4.23 -10.30 -17.15
CA LEU A 280 -3.99 -9.72 -18.48
C LEU A 280 -2.70 -8.87 -18.51
N LEU A 281 -2.45 -8.09 -17.46
CA LEU A 281 -1.22 -7.31 -17.39
C LEU A 281 0.01 -8.19 -17.11
N LEU A 282 -0.13 -9.22 -16.24
CA LEU A 282 0.95 -10.17 -15.94
C LEU A 282 1.39 -10.94 -17.18
N ASP A 283 0.45 -11.35 -18.02
CA ASP A 283 0.67 -12.12 -19.25
C ASP A 283 1.07 -11.24 -20.45
N ASN A 284 1.17 -9.93 -20.27
CA ASN A 284 1.47 -8.95 -21.31
C ASN A 284 0.42 -8.89 -22.43
N GLU A 285 -0.83 -9.25 -22.18
CA GLU A 285 -1.92 -9.18 -23.14
C GLU A 285 -2.46 -7.77 -23.33
N ILE A 286 -2.25 -6.89 -22.36
CA ILE A 286 -2.58 -5.46 -22.42
C ILE A 286 -1.33 -4.59 -22.24
N LYS A 287 -1.35 -3.41 -22.86
CA LYS A 287 -0.27 -2.43 -22.77
C LYS A 287 -0.15 -1.79 -21.39
N ALA A 288 -1.29 -1.49 -20.77
CA ALA A 288 -1.31 -0.91 -19.43
C ALA A 288 -2.64 -1.13 -18.72
N LEU A 289 -2.59 -1.14 -17.37
CA LEU A 289 -3.74 -0.84 -16.54
C LEU A 289 -3.75 0.66 -16.22
N VAL A 290 -4.88 1.29 -16.47
CA VAL A 290 -5.17 2.65 -15.99
C VAL A 290 -5.84 2.49 -14.63
N ALA A 291 -5.20 2.94 -13.56
CA ALA A 291 -5.61 2.53 -12.22
C ALA A 291 -5.64 3.68 -11.22
N THR A 292 -6.54 3.59 -10.25
CA THR A 292 -6.41 4.35 -9.00
C THR A 292 -5.38 3.65 -8.08
N VAL A 293 -5.17 4.20 -6.89
CA VAL A 293 -4.40 3.54 -5.81
C VAL A 293 -4.94 2.15 -5.42
N ALA A 294 -6.09 1.72 -5.95
CA ALA A 294 -6.62 0.37 -5.78
C ALA A 294 -5.68 -0.71 -6.37
N LEU A 295 -4.98 -0.42 -7.49
CA LEU A 295 -3.83 -1.21 -7.93
C LEU A 295 -2.59 -0.77 -7.13
N GLY A 296 -2.72 -0.92 -5.85
CA GLY A 296 -1.77 -0.44 -4.88
C GLY A 296 -0.77 -1.50 -4.45
N MET A 297 -0.43 -1.47 -3.17
CA MET A 297 0.44 -2.46 -2.54
C MET A 297 0.00 -3.87 -2.97
N GLY A 298 0.94 -4.74 -3.27
CA GLY A 298 0.65 -6.14 -3.57
C GLY A 298 0.79 -6.58 -5.01
N PHE A 299 0.56 -5.74 -5.96
CA PHE A 299 0.80 -6.10 -7.37
C PHE A 299 2.31 -6.15 -7.64
N ASP A 300 2.81 -7.29 -8.07
CA ASP A 300 4.22 -7.53 -8.40
C ASP A 300 4.37 -8.10 -9.81
N LYS A 301 4.91 -7.27 -10.71
CA LYS A 301 5.30 -7.66 -12.05
C LYS A 301 6.76 -7.25 -12.28
N PRO A 302 7.69 -8.21 -12.31
CA PRO A 302 9.13 -7.92 -12.37
C PRO A 302 9.56 -7.16 -13.62
N ASP A 303 8.92 -7.42 -14.75
CA ASP A 303 9.20 -6.85 -16.08
C ASP A 303 8.30 -5.65 -16.44
N LEU A 304 7.76 -4.94 -15.44
CA LEU A 304 6.98 -3.73 -15.66
C LEU A 304 7.88 -2.62 -16.22
N GLY A 305 7.63 -2.19 -17.46
CA GLY A 305 8.49 -1.27 -18.23
C GLY A 305 8.31 0.20 -17.87
N PHE A 306 7.12 0.58 -17.40
CA PHE A 306 6.83 1.96 -17.05
C PHE A 306 5.75 2.11 -15.98
N VAL A 307 5.79 3.24 -15.30
CA VAL A 307 4.70 3.79 -14.48
C VAL A 307 4.51 5.25 -14.87
N VAL A 308 3.30 5.61 -15.22
CA VAL A 308 2.91 7.00 -15.52
C VAL A 308 1.93 7.49 -14.47
N HIS A 309 2.16 8.65 -13.92
CA HIS A 309 1.17 9.36 -13.11
C HIS A 309 0.49 10.40 -13.99
N PHE A 310 -0.75 10.15 -14.35
CA PHE A 310 -1.58 11.08 -15.12
C PHE A 310 -1.86 12.37 -14.34
N GLN A 311 -1.96 12.23 -13.03
CA GLN A 311 -2.11 13.33 -12.07
C GLN A 311 -1.09 13.13 -10.93
N ARG A 312 -0.69 14.24 -10.32
CA ARG A 312 0.28 14.25 -9.24
C ARG A 312 -0.27 13.62 -7.96
N PRO A 313 0.38 12.60 -7.38
CA PRO A 313 -0.01 12.05 -6.07
C PRO A 313 0.22 13.07 -4.96
N GLY A 314 -0.42 12.85 -3.81
CA GLY A 314 -0.39 13.77 -2.67
C GLY A 314 0.92 13.82 -1.91
N SER A 315 1.81 12.84 -2.09
CA SER A 315 3.10 12.81 -1.40
C SER A 315 4.22 12.17 -2.23
N VAL A 316 5.45 12.56 -1.94
CA VAL A 316 6.68 11.97 -2.50
C VAL A 316 6.80 10.49 -2.14
N VAL A 317 6.34 10.13 -0.96
CA VAL A 317 6.35 8.74 -0.46
C VAL A 317 5.43 7.86 -1.30
N ALA A 318 4.18 8.28 -1.52
CA ALA A 318 3.24 7.57 -2.39
C ALA A 318 3.77 7.46 -3.82
N TYR A 319 4.32 8.55 -4.36
CA TYR A 319 4.96 8.54 -5.67
C TYR A 319 6.08 7.50 -5.76
N TYR A 320 7.01 7.51 -4.79
CA TYR A 320 8.13 6.58 -4.77
C TYR A 320 7.68 5.11 -4.71
N GLN A 321 6.66 4.80 -3.93
CA GLN A 321 6.10 3.44 -3.87
C GLN A 321 5.51 3.00 -5.20
N GLN A 322 4.75 3.88 -5.84
CA GLN A 322 4.07 3.58 -7.10
C GLN A 322 5.07 3.45 -8.25
N VAL A 323 5.97 4.42 -8.42
CA VAL A 323 6.99 4.39 -9.47
C VAL A 323 7.99 3.25 -9.26
N GLY A 324 8.22 2.85 -8.02
CA GLY A 324 9.08 1.74 -7.63
C GLY A 324 8.57 0.35 -8.04
N ARG A 325 7.39 0.24 -8.67
CA ARG A 325 6.90 -1.01 -9.27
C ARG A 325 7.59 -1.33 -10.58
N ALA A 326 7.96 -0.30 -11.34
CA ALA A 326 8.64 -0.48 -12.62
C ALA A 326 10.11 -0.90 -12.46
N GLY A 327 10.61 -1.68 -13.41
CA GLY A 327 12.03 -1.97 -13.57
C GLY A 327 12.64 -2.85 -12.48
N ARG A 328 11.89 -3.80 -11.90
CA ARG A 328 12.44 -4.71 -10.88
C ARG A 328 13.42 -5.72 -11.45
N ALA A 329 13.13 -6.25 -12.65
CA ALA A 329 13.97 -7.18 -13.40
C ALA A 329 14.40 -6.63 -14.77
N LEU A 330 14.28 -5.33 -14.99
CA LEU A 330 14.66 -4.66 -16.24
C LEU A 330 15.82 -3.71 -15.98
N ASP A 331 16.70 -3.54 -16.97
CA ASP A 331 17.81 -2.57 -16.93
C ASP A 331 17.30 -1.13 -17.12
N VAL A 332 16.18 -0.97 -17.81
CA VAL A 332 15.58 0.34 -18.11
C VAL A 332 14.06 0.27 -17.92
N ALA A 333 13.55 1.16 -17.10
CA ALA A 333 12.13 1.41 -16.95
C ALA A 333 11.87 2.91 -16.74
N TYR A 334 10.68 3.37 -17.07
CA TYR A 334 10.34 4.78 -17.02
C TYR A 334 9.36 5.08 -15.89
N GLY A 335 9.64 6.17 -15.15
CA GLY A 335 8.71 6.79 -14.21
C GLY A 335 8.38 8.19 -14.71
N ILE A 336 7.18 8.37 -15.26
CA ILE A 336 6.73 9.66 -15.78
C ILE A 336 5.70 10.26 -14.82
N LEU A 337 5.96 11.48 -14.39
CA LEU A 337 5.02 12.25 -13.60
C LEU A 337 4.51 13.42 -14.43
N MET A 338 3.23 13.40 -14.73
CA MET A 338 2.54 14.55 -15.30
C MET A 338 2.00 15.45 -14.18
N SER A 339 1.97 16.72 -14.44
CA SER A 339 1.37 17.72 -13.53
C SER A 339 0.65 18.81 -14.31
N GLY A 340 -0.41 19.34 -13.73
CA GLY A 340 -1.20 20.44 -14.27
C GLY A 340 -1.87 21.24 -13.16
N ARG A 341 -2.68 22.22 -13.54
CA ARG A 341 -3.28 23.18 -12.60
C ARG A 341 -4.29 22.54 -11.67
N GLU A 342 -5.12 21.60 -12.17
CA GLU A 342 -6.18 20.94 -11.43
C GLU A 342 -5.68 19.99 -10.34
N ASP A 343 -4.43 19.58 -10.40
CA ASP A 343 -3.88 18.65 -9.40
C ASP A 343 -3.90 19.21 -7.98
N ASP A 344 -3.68 20.51 -7.83
CA ASP A 344 -3.72 21.18 -6.52
C ASP A 344 -5.12 21.21 -5.93
N GLU A 345 -6.14 21.49 -6.77
CA GLU A 345 -7.54 21.52 -6.35
C GLU A 345 -8.03 20.14 -5.90
N ILE A 346 -7.66 19.08 -6.64
CA ILE A 346 -8.01 17.71 -6.30
C ILE A 346 -7.34 17.30 -4.98
N GLN A 347 -6.06 17.61 -4.80
CA GLN A 347 -5.34 17.28 -3.58
C GLN A 347 -5.86 18.06 -2.37
N ASP A 348 -6.16 19.34 -2.54
CA ASP A 348 -6.74 20.15 -1.46
C ASP A 348 -8.15 19.65 -1.08
N TYR A 349 -8.95 19.19 -2.05
CA TYR A 349 -10.22 18.52 -1.78
C TYR A 349 -9.99 17.24 -0.94
N PHE A 350 -9.03 16.38 -1.29
CA PHE A 350 -8.74 15.17 -0.51
C PHE A 350 -8.24 15.48 0.90
N ILE A 351 -7.45 16.54 1.06
CA ILE A 351 -6.98 16.94 2.40
C ILE A 351 -8.15 17.44 3.25
N ARG A 352 -9.03 18.28 2.68
CA ARG A 352 -10.19 18.81 3.41
C ARG A 352 -11.24 17.78 3.73
N SER A 353 -11.45 16.79 2.85
CA SER A 353 -12.44 15.71 3.02
C SER A 353 -11.90 14.51 3.78
N ALA A 354 -10.64 14.54 4.23
CA ALA A 354 -9.98 13.40 4.89
C ALA A 354 -10.58 13.01 6.24
N PHE A 355 -11.21 13.97 6.91
CA PHE A 355 -11.91 13.74 8.17
C PHE A 355 -13.34 14.26 8.08
N PRO A 356 -14.32 13.49 8.56
CA PRO A 356 -15.68 13.96 8.67
C PRO A 356 -15.74 15.16 9.63
N PRO A 357 -16.55 16.19 9.31
CA PRO A 357 -16.79 17.30 10.22
C PRO A 357 -17.30 16.81 11.57
N VAL A 358 -16.80 17.40 12.66
CA VAL A 358 -17.21 17.07 14.04
C VAL A 358 -18.73 17.13 14.19
N ARG A 359 -19.40 18.11 13.56
CA ARG A 359 -20.87 18.26 13.54
C ARG A 359 -21.54 16.99 13.01
N ILE A 360 -21.07 16.41 11.91
CA ILE A 360 -21.66 15.20 11.32
C ILE A 360 -21.46 14.00 12.27
N MET A 361 -20.30 13.88 12.91
CA MET A 361 -20.05 12.83 13.89
C MET A 361 -20.98 12.95 15.11
N GLN A 362 -21.23 14.19 15.58
CA GLN A 362 -22.18 14.47 16.64
C GLN A 362 -23.62 14.14 16.25
N GLU A 363 -24.08 14.56 15.07
CA GLU A 363 -25.42 14.25 14.56
C GLU A 363 -25.66 12.74 14.43
N ILE A 364 -24.65 11.96 14.01
CA ILE A 364 -24.72 10.50 13.95
C ILE A 364 -24.82 9.92 15.36
N LEU A 365 -24.01 10.40 16.31
CA LEU A 365 -24.08 9.93 17.71
C LEU A 365 -25.43 10.23 18.36
N GLU A 366 -26.00 11.43 18.14
CA GLU A 366 -27.32 11.80 18.65
C GLU A 366 -28.43 10.94 18.03
N ALA A 367 -28.36 10.62 16.74
CA ALA A 367 -29.29 9.71 16.09
C ALA A 367 -29.23 8.31 16.68
N LEU A 368 -28.01 7.80 16.94
CA LEU A 368 -27.80 6.49 17.57
C LEU A 368 -28.26 6.46 19.04
N GLU A 369 -28.10 7.56 19.79
CA GLU A 369 -28.50 7.66 21.21
C GLU A 369 -30.01 7.60 21.40
N ARG A 370 -30.78 8.05 20.40
CA ARG A 370 -32.28 8.03 20.39
C ARG A 370 -32.84 6.71 19.86
N SER A 371 -32.02 5.70 19.61
CA SER A 371 -32.42 4.45 18.97
C SER A 371 -31.82 3.23 19.67
N GLU A 372 -32.45 2.08 19.45
CA GLU A 372 -31.90 0.77 19.85
C GLU A 372 -31.02 0.15 18.78
N GLY A 373 -30.25 1.01 18.07
CA GLY A 373 -29.36 0.65 16.96
C GLY A 373 -29.96 0.95 15.61
N LEU A 374 -29.13 1.54 14.72
CA LEU A 374 -29.50 1.95 13.37
C LEU A 374 -28.64 1.22 12.34
N THR A 375 -29.24 0.91 11.21
CA THR A 375 -28.52 0.53 9.99
C THR A 375 -27.92 1.77 9.33
N ARG A 376 -26.96 1.57 8.42
CA ARG A 376 -26.39 2.70 7.66
C ARG A 376 -27.45 3.47 6.86
N SER A 377 -28.42 2.77 6.25
CA SER A 377 -29.49 3.40 5.49
C SER A 377 -30.41 4.27 6.38
N GLU A 378 -30.71 3.82 7.60
CA GLU A 378 -31.48 4.59 8.57
C GLU A 378 -30.71 5.84 9.02
N ILE A 379 -29.38 5.74 9.24
CA ILE A 379 -28.52 6.89 9.56
C ILE A 379 -28.54 7.92 8.42
N LEU A 380 -28.40 7.47 7.17
CA LEU A 380 -28.45 8.35 6.00
C LEU A 380 -29.81 9.06 5.82
N SER A 381 -30.90 8.47 6.32
CA SER A 381 -32.23 9.11 6.31
C SER A 381 -32.42 10.15 7.41
N LEU A 382 -31.66 10.05 8.50
CA LEU A 382 -31.76 10.94 9.67
C LEU A 382 -30.73 12.08 9.66
N VAL A 383 -29.57 11.84 9.06
CA VAL A 383 -28.46 12.78 9.01
C VAL A 383 -28.16 13.14 7.56
N ASN A 384 -28.12 14.43 7.28
CA ASN A 384 -27.81 14.91 5.92
C ASN A 384 -26.30 14.76 5.61
N VAL A 385 -25.93 13.59 5.15
CA VAL A 385 -24.54 13.20 4.90
C VAL A 385 -24.45 12.26 3.69
N SER A 386 -23.37 12.35 2.92
CA SER A 386 -23.12 11.39 1.82
C SER A 386 -22.77 10.01 2.37
N TYR A 387 -23.04 8.97 1.58
CA TYR A 387 -22.73 7.58 1.94
C TYR A 387 -21.27 7.38 2.40
N GLY A 388 -20.31 7.89 1.62
CA GLY A 388 -18.88 7.75 1.94
C GLY A 388 -18.47 8.47 3.22
N MET A 389 -19.04 9.67 3.45
CA MET A 389 -18.77 10.43 4.68
C MET A 389 -19.37 9.76 5.90
N ALA A 390 -20.57 9.19 5.80
CA ALA A 390 -21.20 8.43 6.89
C ALA A 390 -20.39 7.17 7.23
N GLU A 391 -19.90 6.44 6.21
CA GLU A 391 -19.05 5.27 6.41
C GLU A 391 -17.76 5.61 7.13
N GLN A 392 -17.11 6.70 6.72
CA GLN A 392 -15.88 7.18 7.34
C GLN A 392 -16.11 7.64 8.78
N ALA A 393 -17.19 8.37 9.04
CA ALA A 393 -17.57 8.83 10.37
C ALA A 393 -17.84 7.64 11.33
N LEU A 394 -18.64 6.67 10.88
CA LEU A 394 -18.95 5.47 11.67
C LEU A 394 -17.69 4.66 11.98
N LYS A 395 -16.76 4.53 11.02
CA LYS A 395 -15.49 3.84 11.25
C LYS A 395 -14.62 4.56 12.28
N LEU A 396 -14.53 5.89 12.23
CA LEU A 396 -13.77 6.65 13.23
C LEU A 396 -14.41 6.57 14.61
N LEU A 397 -15.73 6.72 14.70
CA LEU A 397 -16.48 6.59 15.96
C LEU A 397 -16.38 5.19 16.58
N GLU A 398 -16.29 4.13 15.76
CA GLU A 398 -16.00 2.78 16.24
C GLU A 398 -14.60 2.66 16.82
N ILE A 399 -13.59 3.23 16.15
CA ILE A 399 -12.20 3.23 16.64
C ILE A 399 -12.07 3.98 17.95
N ASP A 400 -12.76 5.12 18.07
CA ASP A 400 -12.82 5.93 19.29
C ASP A 400 -13.64 5.21 20.40
N GLY A 401 -14.30 4.09 20.08
CA GLY A 401 -15.11 3.33 21.02
C GLY A 401 -16.45 3.97 21.36
N ALA A 402 -16.87 5.01 20.62
CA ALA A 402 -18.14 5.70 20.80
C ALA A 402 -19.31 4.97 20.14
N VAL A 403 -19.03 4.14 19.15
CA VAL A 403 -19.98 3.31 18.41
C VAL A 403 -19.55 1.85 18.48
N ALA A 404 -20.50 0.96 18.69
CA ALA A 404 -20.35 -0.49 18.57
C ALA A 404 -21.10 -1.00 17.34
N ILE A 405 -20.59 -2.08 16.74
CA ILE A 405 -21.20 -2.71 15.57
C ILE A 405 -21.67 -4.11 15.96
N ASP A 406 -22.94 -4.42 15.69
CA ASP A 406 -23.41 -5.80 15.66
C ASP A 406 -23.28 -6.38 14.26
N ALA A 407 -22.17 -7.08 14.03
CA ALA A 407 -21.90 -7.77 12.77
C ALA A 407 -22.73 -9.07 12.59
N GLY A 408 -23.43 -9.52 13.63
CA GLY A 408 -24.34 -10.69 13.60
C GLY A 408 -25.72 -10.36 13.03
N SER A 409 -26.15 -9.12 13.12
CA SER A 409 -27.40 -8.65 12.53
C SER A 409 -27.30 -8.50 11.01
N ARG A 410 -28.40 -8.78 10.32
CA ARG A 410 -28.53 -8.55 8.87
C ARG A 410 -29.80 -7.75 8.59
N PRO A 411 -29.69 -6.47 8.18
CA PRO A 411 -28.48 -5.70 7.93
C PRO A 411 -27.72 -5.33 9.20
N MET A 412 -26.40 -5.03 9.05
CA MET A 412 -25.50 -4.60 10.12
C MET A 412 -26.04 -3.37 10.84
N ARG A 413 -26.03 -3.38 12.19
CA ARG A 413 -26.50 -2.28 13.02
C ARG A 413 -25.39 -1.64 13.83
N TYR A 414 -25.51 -0.35 14.03
CA TYR A 414 -24.60 0.50 14.79
C TYR A 414 -25.30 0.97 16.06
N PHE A 415 -24.59 0.94 17.17
CA PHE A 415 -25.11 1.28 18.49
C PHE A 415 -24.24 2.34 19.15
N ARG A 416 -24.87 3.28 19.86
CA ARG A 416 -24.15 4.17 20.76
C ARG A 416 -23.62 3.38 21.96
N THR A 417 -22.34 3.58 22.31
CA THR A 417 -21.77 3.00 23.54
C THR A 417 -21.92 3.98 24.71
N LEU A 418 -21.69 3.50 25.93
CA LEU A 418 -21.66 4.35 27.12
C LEU A 418 -20.40 5.22 27.23
N ASN A 419 -19.40 5.00 26.36
CA ASN A 419 -18.17 5.76 26.41
C ASN A 419 -18.42 7.21 25.97
N PRO A 420 -18.04 8.22 26.78
CA PRO A 420 -18.12 9.61 26.34
C PRO A 420 -17.21 9.81 25.15
N TRP A 421 -17.74 10.46 24.12
CA TRP A 421 -16.94 10.81 22.94
C TRP A 421 -16.53 12.27 22.98
N LYS A 422 -15.24 12.50 22.72
CA LYS A 422 -14.69 13.83 22.47
C LYS A 422 -13.90 13.78 21.16
N PRO A 423 -14.07 14.78 20.26
CA PRO A 423 -13.31 14.83 19.02
C PRO A 423 -11.82 15.04 19.34
N ASP A 424 -10.96 14.23 18.74
CA ASP A 424 -9.50 14.42 18.80
C ASP A 424 -9.08 15.48 17.76
N VAL A 425 -9.36 16.74 18.10
CA VAL A 425 -9.08 17.89 17.23
C VAL A 425 -7.58 18.04 16.98
N GLU A 426 -6.75 17.79 17.99
CA GLU A 426 -5.29 17.89 17.89
C GLU A 426 -4.75 16.89 16.86
N ARG A 427 -5.26 15.68 16.86
CA ARG A 427 -4.91 14.65 15.86
C ARG A 427 -5.32 15.08 14.46
N VAL A 428 -6.55 15.55 14.28
CA VAL A 428 -7.08 16.01 12.98
C VAL A 428 -6.22 17.15 12.43
N GLU A 429 -5.92 18.15 13.25
CA GLU A 429 -5.08 19.29 12.86
C GLU A 429 -3.65 18.85 12.53
N ARG A 430 -3.07 17.96 13.32
CA ARG A 430 -1.73 17.42 13.10
C ARG A 430 -1.65 16.67 11.77
N VAL A 431 -2.59 15.76 11.50
CA VAL A 431 -2.60 14.98 10.25
C VAL A 431 -2.89 15.86 9.04
N THR A 432 -3.78 16.85 9.17
CA THR A 432 -4.09 17.81 8.09
C THR A 432 -2.85 18.66 7.75
N ARG A 433 -2.13 19.14 8.75
CA ARG A 433 -0.89 19.90 8.56
C ARG A 433 0.17 19.05 7.87
N LEU A 434 0.34 17.79 8.30
CA LEU A 434 1.28 16.86 7.67
C LEU A 434 0.97 16.65 6.18
N ARG A 435 -0.28 16.40 5.83
CA ARG A 435 -0.68 16.23 4.42
C ARG A 435 -0.41 17.47 3.58
N ARG A 436 -0.54 18.67 4.15
CA ARG A 436 -0.15 19.91 3.48
C ARG A 436 1.38 20.03 3.29
N GLU A 437 2.16 19.63 4.29
CA GLU A 437 3.62 19.57 4.19
C GLU A 437 4.07 18.57 3.10
N GLU A 438 3.47 17.38 3.05
CA GLU A 438 3.72 16.37 2.02
C GLU A 438 3.34 16.87 0.61
N LEU A 439 2.21 17.55 0.49
CA LEU A 439 1.79 18.18 -0.77
C LEU A 439 2.78 19.25 -1.21
N ALA A 440 3.24 20.12 -0.31
CA ALA A 440 4.24 21.13 -0.60
C ALA A 440 5.58 20.50 -1.03
N GLN A 441 5.98 19.40 -0.38
CA GLN A 441 7.18 18.65 -0.77
C GLN A 441 7.02 18.03 -2.18
N MET A 442 5.83 17.52 -2.50
CA MET A 442 5.54 16.97 -3.82
C MET A 442 5.51 18.06 -4.91
N GLN A 443 5.02 19.26 -4.59
CA GLN A 443 5.09 20.43 -5.48
C GLN A 443 6.56 20.83 -5.73
N ALA A 444 7.38 20.83 -4.68
CA ALA A 444 8.81 21.09 -4.80
C ALA A 444 9.50 20.03 -5.68
N TYR A 445 9.13 18.76 -5.56
CA TYR A 445 9.63 17.68 -6.42
C TYR A 445 9.28 17.90 -7.90
N VAL A 446 8.07 18.32 -8.19
CA VAL A 446 7.64 18.62 -9.58
C VAL A 446 8.46 19.74 -10.18
N ALA A 447 8.73 20.80 -9.41
CA ALA A 447 9.48 21.98 -9.84
C ALA A 447 11.02 21.77 -9.80
N HIS A 448 11.49 20.62 -9.29
CA HIS A 448 12.92 20.41 -9.06
C HIS A 448 13.72 20.30 -10.35
N SER A 449 14.77 21.12 -10.49
CA SER A 449 15.68 21.14 -11.64
C SER A 449 16.90 20.22 -11.49
N GLY A 450 17.21 19.78 -10.27
CA GLY A 450 18.28 18.85 -9.98
C GLY A 450 17.93 17.38 -10.22
N CYS A 451 18.67 16.47 -9.63
CA CYS A 451 18.43 15.04 -9.79
C CYS A 451 17.13 14.58 -9.11
N LEU A 452 16.17 14.07 -9.88
CA LEU A 452 14.87 13.63 -9.38
C LEU A 452 14.99 12.44 -8.40
N MET A 453 15.89 11.49 -8.66
CA MET A 453 16.07 10.33 -7.77
C MET A 453 16.76 10.72 -6.45
N GLU A 454 17.69 11.66 -6.49
CA GLU A 454 18.32 12.18 -5.28
C GLU A 454 17.32 12.91 -4.39
N PHE A 455 16.45 13.73 -4.99
CA PHE A 455 15.36 14.37 -4.25
C PHE A 455 14.49 13.36 -3.52
N LEU A 456 14.07 12.27 -4.22
CA LEU A 456 13.29 11.20 -3.62
C LEU A 456 14.03 10.51 -2.45
N GLY A 457 15.33 10.23 -2.65
CA GLY A 457 16.16 9.66 -1.60
C GLY A 457 16.24 10.56 -0.37
N GLN A 458 16.50 11.84 -0.54
CA GLN A 458 16.57 12.82 0.54
C GLN A 458 15.22 12.95 1.28
N ALA A 459 14.11 13.00 0.54
CA ALA A 459 12.77 13.06 1.12
C ALA A 459 12.42 11.83 1.97
N LEU A 460 13.05 10.70 1.70
CA LEU A 460 12.91 9.43 2.44
C LEU A 460 14.04 9.18 3.45
N ASN A 461 14.87 10.20 3.71
CA ASN A 461 16.02 10.12 4.62
C ASN A 461 17.07 9.04 4.24
N ASP A 462 17.23 8.78 2.93
CA ASP A 462 18.32 7.95 2.43
C ASP A 462 19.66 8.72 2.56
N ARG A 463 20.52 8.24 3.46
CA ARG A 463 21.83 8.86 3.71
C ARG A 463 22.82 8.71 2.56
N GLU A 464 22.55 7.80 1.63
CA GLU A 464 23.36 7.55 0.44
C GLU A 464 22.78 8.24 -0.81
N ALA A 465 21.77 9.10 -0.63
CA ALA A 465 21.16 9.83 -1.75
C ALA A 465 22.20 10.67 -2.48
N ARG A 466 22.30 10.45 -3.80
CA ARG A 466 23.26 11.11 -4.68
C ARG A 466 22.71 11.22 -6.11
N PRO A 467 23.26 12.10 -6.96
CA PRO A 467 22.84 12.23 -8.34
C PRO A 467 22.89 10.90 -9.08
N CYS A 468 21.75 10.52 -9.69
CA CYS A 468 21.59 9.20 -10.32
C CYS A 468 22.21 9.09 -11.71
N GLY A 469 22.49 10.22 -12.39
CA GLY A 469 23.00 10.28 -13.76
C GLY A 469 22.04 9.73 -14.84
N ARG A 470 20.77 9.46 -14.51
CA ARG A 470 19.86 8.69 -15.38
C ARG A 470 18.47 9.30 -15.57
N CYS A 471 17.98 10.12 -14.65
CA CYS A 471 16.72 10.84 -14.80
C CYS A 471 16.83 11.90 -15.92
N ALA A 472 15.69 12.39 -16.40
CA ALA A 472 15.65 13.37 -17.47
C ALA A 472 16.50 14.60 -17.17
N ASN A 473 16.45 15.11 -15.93
CA ASN A 473 17.22 16.28 -15.51
C ASN A 473 18.74 16.02 -15.54
N CYS A 474 19.22 14.85 -15.08
CA CYS A 474 20.64 14.50 -15.15
C CYS A 474 21.14 14.32 -16.59
N ARG A 475 20.29 13.84 -17.50
CA ARG A 475 20.66 13.54 -18.87
C ARG A 475 20.42 14.69 -19.84
N GLY A 476 19.66 15.71 -19.43
CA GLY A 476 19.18 16.79 -20.29
C GLY A 476 18.30 16.32 -21.45
N ARG A 477 17.71 15.11 -21.37
CA ARG A 477 16.85 14.52 -22.39
C ARG A 477 15.81 13.57 -21.80
N GLY A 478 14.63 13.56 -22.41
CA GLY A 478 13.49 12.70 -22.05
C GLY A 478 12.44 12.72 -23.15
N PHE A 479 11.23 12.35 -22.81
CA PHE A 479 10.07 12.54 -23.69
C PHE A 479 9.77 14.03 -23.83
N SER A 480 9.46 14.48 -25.05
CA SER A 480 9.06 15.86 -25.29
C SER A 480 7.71 16.15 -24.65
N SER A 481 7.53 17.33 -24.08
CA SER A 481 6.22 17.85 -23.65
C SER A 481 5.38 18.38 -24.81
N ASN A 482 5.97 18.56 -26.00
CA ASN A 482 5.24 19.08 -27.15
C ASN A 482 4.24 18.05 -27.67
N VAL A 483 2.99 18.47 -27.80
CA VAL A 483 1.90 17.64 -28.30
C VAL A 483 1.29 18.29 -29.55
N PRO A 484 0.98 17.53 -30.62
CA PRO A 484 0.34 18.08 -31.80
C PRO A 484 -1.01 18.72 -31.46
N ARG A 485 -1.22 19.94 -31.91
CA ARG A 485 -2.47 20.72 -31.63
C ARG A 485 -3.74 19.96 -32.06
N GLY A 486 -3.68 19.24 -33.19
CA GLY A 486 -4.82 18.43 -33.65
C GLY A 486 -5.21 17.34 -32.67
N LEU A 487 -4.22 16.68 -32.03
CA LEU A 487 -4.48 15.64 -31.03
C LEU A 487 -5.04 16.23 -29.72
N VAL A 488 -4.58 17.44 -29.34
CA VAL A 488 -5.14 18.17 -28.18
C VAL A 488 -6.59 18.54 -28.42
N LEU A 489 -6.94 19.00 -29.63
CA LEU A 489 -8.33 19.30 -29.99
C LEU A 489 -9.22 18.06 -29.94
N GLN A 490 -8.78 16.94 -30.51
CA GLN A 490 -9.50 15.66 -30.41
C GLN A 490 -9.71 15.22 -28.96
N ALA A 491 -8.70 15.34 -28.11
CA ALA A 491 -8.80 15.04 -26.68
C ALA A 491 -9.81 15.99 -25.98
N SER A 492 -9.81 17.28 -26.34
CA SER A 492 -10.75 18.25 -25.80
C SER A 492 -12.19 17.96 -26.21
N GLU A 493 -12.43 17.57 -27.46
CA GLU A 493 -13.73 17.13 -27.96
C GLU A 493 -14.21 15.86 -27.26
N PHE A 494 -13.32 14.90 -27.06
CA PHE A 494 -13.60 13.67 -26.30
C PHE A 494 -14.03 13.95 -24.86
N ILE A 495 -13.36 14.85 -24.15
CA ILE A 495 -13.74 15.25 -22.79
C ILE A 495 -15.12 15.88 -22.79
N ARG A 496 -15.45 16.77 -23.75
CA ARG A 496 -16.74 17.43 -23.86
C ARG A 496 -17.87 16.47 -24.24
N GLY A 497 -17.62 15.52 -25.12
CA GLY A 497 -18.59 14.52 -25.55
C GLY A 497 -18.94 13.49 -24.45
N GLY A 498 -18.09 13.31 -23.45
CA GLY A 498 -18.36 12.49 -22.27
C GLY A 498 -19.12 13.20 -21.15
N SER A 499 -19.30 14.52 -21.23
CA SER A 499 -20.14 15.25 -20.29
C SER A 499 -21.59 15.19 -20.79
N VAL A 500 -22.39 14.27 -20.22
CA VAL A 500 -23.86 14.31 -20.36
C VAL A 500 -24.33 15.61 -19.72
N PRO A 501 -25.05 16.49 -20.45
CA PRO A 501 -25.69 17.68 -19.82
C PRO A 501 -26.64 17.16 -18.75
N ILE A 502 -26.52 17.68 -17.54
CA ILE A 502 -27.46 17.47 -16.42
C ILE A 502 -28.77 18.17 -16.78
#